data_7e10cd9e173446d3311ffe4354d22669
#
_entry.id   7e10cd9e173446d3311ffe4354d22669
#
_cell.length_a   1.000
_cell.length_b   1.000
_cell.length_c   1.000
_cell.angle_alpha   90.00
_cell.angle_beta   90.00
_cell.angle_gamma   90.00
#
_symmetry.space_group_name_H-M   'P 1'
#
loop_
_entity.id
_entity.type
_entity.pdbx_description
1 polymer ?
#
loop_
_entity_poly.entity_id
_entity_poly.type
_entity_poly.pdbx_seq_one_letter_code
_entity_poly.pdbx_strand_id
1 'polypeptide(L)'
;DESFPLFVQFGGHDTPLFVHGHEDFYELVTVLDGSAEHIVDGERSVISKGDVFVIGNGISHGFENTHGLRVCNIMYRPEMLFSGDMDIRKIPGFHALFLLEPYFSSTQHFQSRLRLTHADFALVMPLLERAESEYTSDSPGRNTMVLACVRQLAVILSRLYDCPAKPREISGMADAAAFMETHFAEAVPISEVIERSHYSQRHFIRLFSSAYGMTPQRYLLDVRIRHATSMLRDSGLSVTEIAMRCGFGDPNYFSRIFRKYVGSSPSEFRGNR
;
A
#
# COMPACT_ATOMS: atom_id res chain seq x y z
N ASP A 1 -17.56 10.37 -8.37
CA ASP A 1 -17.51 11.62 -7.62
C ASP A 1 -16.04 11.93 -7.32
N GLU A 2 -15.51 13.04 -7.82
CA GLU A 2 -14.09 13.44 -7.63
C GLU A 2 -13.68 13.58 -6.15
N SER A 3 -14.65 13.71 -5.26
CA SER A 3 -14.41 13.84 -3.81
C SER A 3 -14.24 12.49 -3.09
N PHE A 4 -14.62 11.37 -3.71
CA PHE A 4 -14.52 10.04 -3.10
C PHE A 4 -13.42 9.21 -3.76
N PRO A 5 -12.41 8.74 -2.99
CA PRO A 5 -11.17 8.18 -3.53
C PRO A 5 -11.26 6.73 -3.98
N LEU A 6 -12.45 6.15 -4.03
CA LEU A 6 -12.67 4.74 -4.31
C LEU A 6 -13.73 4.54 -5.39
N PHE A 7 -13.50 3.50 -6.22
CA PHE A 7 -14.48 2.93 -7.13
C PHE A 7 -14.47 1.41 -6.94
N VAL A 8 -15.64 0.79 -6.80
CA VAL A 8 -15.79 -0.65 -6.59
C VAL A 8 -16.69 -1.21 -7.68
N GLN A 9 -16.21 -2.25 -8.36
CA GLN A 9 -16.96 -2.88 -9.45
C GLN A 9 -16.74 -4.39 -9.49
N PHE A 10 -17.82 -5.15 -9.57
CA PHE A 10 -17.81 -6.54 -10.00
C PHE A 10 -17.93 -6.61 -11.51
N GLY A 11 -16.98 -7.27 -12.16
CA GLY A 11 -16.90 -7.39 -13.61
C GLY A 11 -16.88 -8.84 -14.08
N GLY A 12 -17.46 -9.09 -15.26
CA GLY A 12 -17.32 -10.35 -15.97
C GLY A 12 -16.73 -10.11 -17.35
N HIS A 13 -15.71 -10.88 -17.71
CA HIS A 13 -15.05 -10.79 -19.01
C HIS A 13 -15.20 -12.12 -19.74
N ASP A 14 -16.29 -12.22 -20.54
CA ASP A 14 -16.51 -13.34 -21.44
C ASP A 14 -15.84 -13.10 -22.81
N THR A 15 -15.35 -11.87 -23.04
CA THR A 15 -14.57 -11.45 -24.20
C THR A 15 -13.28 -10.78 -23.75
N PRO A 16 -12.24 -10.75 -24.60
CA PRO A 16 -10.99 -10.07 -24.27
C PRO A 16 -11.23 -8.60 -23.86
N LEU A 17 -10.56 -8.16 -22.81
CA LEU A 17 -10.46 -6.75 -22.45
C LEU A 17 -9.22 -6.17 -23.11
N PHE A 18 -9.39 -5.16 -23.97
CA PHE A 18 -8.27 -4.50 -24.61
C PHE A 18 -7.32 -3.87 -23.59
N VAL A 19 -6.04 -3.79 -23.96
CA VAL A 19 -5.01 -3.20 -23.11
C VAL A 19 -5.29 -1.71 -22.93
N HIS A 20 -5.34 -1.27 -21.67
CA HIS A 20 -5.57 0.11 -21.26
C HIS A 20 -4.71 0.44 -20.04
N GLY A 21 -4.61 1.70 -19.68
CA GLY A 21 -3.83 2.17 -18.52
C GLY A 21 -4.61 3.19 -17.71
N HIS A 22 -4.18 3.39 -16.48
CA HIS A 22 -4.76 4.34 -15.52
C HIS A 22 -3.72 5.38 -15.12
N GLU A 23 -4.07 6.67 -15.13
CA GLU A 23 -3.11 7.75 -14.83
C GLU A 23 -3.18 8.26 -13.39
N ASP A 24 -4.33 8.09 -12.70
CA ASP A 24 -4.58 8.76 -11.41
C ASP A 24 -4.91 7.81 -10.26
N PHE A 25 -4.90 6.50 -10.46
CA PHE A 25 -5.28 5.54 -9.43
C PHE A 25 -4.60 4.18 -9.60
N TYR A 26 -4.63 3.42 -8.52
CA TYR A 26 -4.23 2.03 -8.46
C TYR A 26 -5.47 1.15 -8.52
N GLU A 27 -5.33 -0.06 -9.03
CA GLU A 27 -6.40 -1.02 -9.13
C GLU A 27 -6.05 -2.30 -8.39
N LEU A 28 -6.79 -2.61 -7.32
CA LEU A 28 -6.73 -3.91 -6.65
C LEU A 28 -7.71 -4.85 -7.34
N VAL A 29 -7.18 -5.90 -7.95
CA VAL A 29 -7.95 -6.94 -8.64
C VAL A 29 -8.02 -8.18 -7.78
N THR A 30 -9.23 -8.72 -7.60
CA THR A 30 -9.46 -10.03 -7.01
C THR A 30 -10.16 -10.91 -8.03
N VAL A 31 -9.54 -12.02 -8.43
CA VAL A 31 -10.13 -12.98 -9.36
C VAL A 31 -11.09 -13.89 -8.60
N LEU A 32 -12.38 -13.74 -8.86
CA LEU A 32 -13.46 -14.42 -8.14
C LEU A 32 -13.79 -15.79 -8.74
N ASP A 33 -13.67 -15.90 -10.08
CA ASP A 33 -13.90 -17.15 -10.81
C ASP A 33 -13.26 -17.11 -12.19
N GLY A 34 -13.10 -18.29 -12.81
CA GLY A 34 -12.55 -18.43 -14.16
C GLY A 34 -11.02 -18.21 -14.22
N SER A 35 -10.55 -17.92 -15.43
CA SER A 35 -9.14 -17.68 -15.75
C SER A 35 -8.97 -16.81 -16.98
N ALA A 36 -7.79 -16.22 -17.14
CA ALA A 36 -7.38 -15.46 -18.33
C ALA A 36 -5.86 -15.41 -18.46
N GLU A 37 -5.38 -15.00 -19.63
CA GLU A 37 -4.06 -14.41 -19.78
C GLU A 37 -4.12 -12.93 -19.44
N HIS A 38 -3.44 -12.54 -18.37
CA HIS A 38 -3.27 -11.13 -17.98
C HIS A 38 -2.02 -10.57 -18.66
N ILE A 39 -2.20 -9.49 -19.39
CA ILE A 39 -1.14 -8.77 -20.07
C ILE A 39 -0.83 -7.52 -19.25
N VAL A 40 0.43 -7.33 -18.88
CA VAL A 40 0.93 -6.15 -18.15
C VAL A 40 2.17 -5.65 -18.85
N ASP A 41 2.15 -4.43 -19.38
CA ASP A 41 3.23 -3.83 -20.16
C ASP A 41 3.80 -4.76 -21.24
N GLY A 42 2.94 -5.57 -21.88
CA GLY A 42 3.28 -6.52 -22.92
C GLY A 42 3.68 -7.92 -22.43
N GLU A 43 3.94 -8.11 -21.15
CA GLU A 43 4.23 -9.41 -20.55
C GLU A 43 2.95 -10.17 -20.24
N ARG A 44 2.96 -11.48 -20.44
CA ARG A 44 1.79 -12.37 -20.29
C ARG A 44 1.96 -13.30 -19.10
N SER A 45 0.92 -13.41 -18.30
CA SER A 45 0.82 -14.36 -17.19
C SER A 45 -0.57 -14.93 -17.08
N VAL A 46 -0.69 -16.19 -16.66
CA VAL A 46 -2.00 -16.79 -16.40
C VAL A 46 -2.47 -16.39 -15.02
N ILE A 47 -3.71 -15.89 -14.96
CA ILE A 47 -4.44 -15.63 -13.72
C ILE A 47 -5.64 -16.56 -13.63
N SER A 48 -6.03 -16.88 -12.40
CA SER A 48 -7.16 -17.76 -12.13
C SER A 48 -7.80 -17.44 -10.78
N LYS A 49 -8.92 -18.07 -10.50
CA LYS A 49 -9.66 -17.92 -9.24
C LYS A 49 -8.72 -17.94 -8.03
N GLY A 50 -8.83 -16.92 -7.20
CA GLY A 50 -8.04 -16.72 -5.99
C GLY A 50 -6.90 -15.74 -6.15
N ASP A 51 -6.45 -15.46 -7.37
CA ASP A 51 -5.36 -14.52 -7.57
C ASP A 51 -5.78 -13.10 -7.18
N VAL A 52 -4.92 -12.44 -6.42
CA VAL A 52 -5.07 -11.03 -6.00
C VAL A 52 -3.80 -10.29 -6.34
N PHE A 53 -3.93 -9.14 -6.98
CA PHE A 53 -2.81 -8.30 -7.38
C PHE A 53 -3.20 -6.82 -7.48
N VAL A 54 -2.21 -5.96 -7.48
CA VAL A 54 -2.40 -4.52 -7.63
C VAL A 54 -1.72 -4.03 -8.90
N ILE A 55 -2.48 -3.32 -9.72
CA ILE A 55 -1.98 -2.59 -10.89
C ILE A 55 -1.68 -1.15 -10.45
N GLY A 56 -0.44 -0.72 -10.70
CA GLY A 56 0.01 0.62 -10.37
C GLY A 56 -0.43 1.67 -11.40
N ASN A 57 -0.29 2.92 -11.00
CA ASN A 57 -0.49 4.05 -11.88
C ASN A 57 0.49 4.01 -13.09
N GLY A 58 -0.01 4.31 -14.27
CA GLY A 58 0.77 4.36 -15.52
C GLY A 58 1.09 2.98 -16.12
N ILE A 59 0.64 1.88 -15.51
CA ILE A 59 0.84 0.53 -16.02
C ILE A 59 -0.29 0.18 -17.00
N SER A 60 0.07 -0.29 -18.19
CA SER A 60 -0.90 -0.78 -19.16
C SER A 60 -1.21 -2.26 -18.92
N HIS A 61 -2.50 -2.61 -18.88
CA HIS A 61 -2.93 -3.99 -18.66
C HIS A 61 -4.21 -4.34 -19.42
N GLY A 62 -4.45 -5.66 -19.57
CA GLY A 62 -5.63 -6.20 -20.23
C GLY A 62 -5.75 -7.71 -20.03
N PHE A 63 -6.86 -8.29 -20.51
CA PHE A 63 -7.11 -9.72 -20.41
C PHE A 63 -7.37 -10.32 -21.79
N GLU A 64 -6.66 -11.40 -22.11
CA GLU A 64 -6.91 -12.23 -23.30
C GLU A 64 -7.23 -13.66 -22.89
N ASN A 65 -7.69 -14.47 -23.83
CA ASN A 65 -8.00 -15.89 -23.61
C ASN A 65 -8.82 -16.14 -22.33
N THR A 66 -9.86 -15.34 -22.16
CA THR A 66 -10.74 -15.39 -20.99
C THR A 66 -11.65 -16.63 -21.01
N HIS A 67 -11.74 -17.31 -19.86
CA HIS A 67 -12.58 -18.47 -19.65
C HIS A 67 -13.46 -18.24 -18.42
N GLY A 68 -14.62 -17.62 -18.62
CA GLY A 68 -15.56 -17.30 -17.55
C GLY A 68 -14.98 -16.41 -16.46
N LEU A 69 -14.06 -15.50 -16.81
CA LEU A 69 -13.37 -14.63 -15.86
C LEU A 69 -14.38 -13.74 -15.13
N ARG A 70 -14.32 -13.74 -13.82
CA ARG A 70 -15.07 -12.87 -12.92
C ARG A 70 -14.08 -12.21 -11.95
N VAL A 71 -14.14 -10.90 -11.85
CA VAL A 71 -13.24 -10.11 -10.99
C VAL A 71 -14.01 -9.11 -10.14
N CYS A 72 -13.44 -8.75 -9.01
CA CYS A 72 -13.79 -7.52 -8.30
C CYS A 72 -12.62 -6.55 -8.42
N ASN A 73 -12.89 -5.38 -8.96
CA ASN A 73 -11.92 -4.29 -9.12
C ASN A 73 -12.21 -3.20 -8.11
N ILE A 74 -11.19 -2.82 -7.33
CA ILE A 74 -11.24 -1.67 -6.44
C ILE A 74 -10.18 -0.68 -6.90
N MET A 75 -10.62 0.42 -7.50
CA MET A 75 -9.75 1.52 -7.89
C MET A 75 -9.61 2.48 -6.72
N TYR A 76 -8.39 2.90 -6.41
CA TYR A 76 -8.11 3.75 -5.24
C TYR A 76 -6.91 4.66 -5.46
N ARG A 77 -6.88 5.76 -4.70
CA ARG A 77 -5.71 6.64 -4.56
C ARG A 77 -5.00 6.31 -3.26
N PRO A 78 -3.76 5.79 -3.29
CA PRO A 78 -3.05 5.31 -2.09
C PRO A 78 -2.91 6.37 -1.00
N GLU A 79 -2.62 7.62 -1.39
CA GLU A 79 -2.47 8.75 -0.49
C GLU A 79 -3.77 9.12 0.25
N MET A 80 -4.93 8.79 -0.32
CA MET A 80 -6.25 9.03 0.31
C MET A 80 -6.71 7.82 1.12
N LEU A 81 -6.54 6.60 0.58
CA LEU A 81 -6.98 5.37 1.25
C LEU A 81 -6.19 5.11 2.52
N PHE A 82 -4.86 5.29 2.46
CA PHE A 82 -3.94 4.97 3.56
C PHE A 82 -3.41 6.21 4.29
N SER A 83 -4.03 7.38 4.07
CA SER A 83 -3.66 8.60 4.79
C SER A 83 -3.92 8.46 6.29
N GLY A 84 -2.90 8.73 7.09
CA GLY A 84 -2.97 8.68 8.54
C GLY A 84 -3.02 7.27 9.16
N ASP A 85 -3.12 6.22 8.36
CA ASP A 85 -3.08 4.84 8.85
C ASP A 85 -1.63 4.36 8.92
N MET A 86 -1.03 4.49 10.11
CA MET A 86 0.35 4.09 10.35
C MET A 86 0.48 2.63 10.79
N ASP A 87 -0.59 2.01 11.27
CA ASP A 87 -0.52 0.66 11.81
C ASP A 87 -0.42 -0.40 10.71
N ILE A 88 -1.17 -0.26 9.63
CA ILE A 88 -1.10 -1.17 8.48
C ILE A 88 0.31 -1.19 7.85
N ARG A 89 1.05 -0.08 7.91
CA ARG A 89 2.40 0.03 7.37
C ARG A 89 3.45 -0.79 8.11
N LYS A 90 3.13 -1.29 9.31
CA LYS A 90 3.97 -2.23 10.05
C LYS A 90 3.88 -3.67 9.53
N ILE A 91 2.94 -3.96 8.64
CA ILE A 91 2.74 -5.28 8.04
C ILE A 91 3.60 -5.38 6.77
N PRO A 92 4.58 -6.30 6.70
CA PRO A 92 5.40 -6.46 5.49
C PRO A 92 4.58 -6.71 4.23
N GLY A 93 3.51 -7.51 4.32
CA GLY A 93 2.62 -7.79 3.20
C GLY A 93 1.90 -6.54 2.65
N PHE A 94 1.70 -5.50 3.45
CA PHE A 94 1.20 -4.21 2.96
C PHE A 94 2.20 -3.58 1.97
N HIS A 95 3.47 -3.52 2.37
CA HIS A 95 4.51 -2.99 1.48
C HIS A 95 4.66 -3.85 0.23
N ALA A 96 4.58 -5.18 0.39
CA ALA A 96 4.71 -6.09 -0.72
C ALA A 96 3.58 -5.92 -1.74
N LEU A 97 2.32 -6.07 -1.32
CA LEU A 97 1.15 -6.07 -2.21
C LEU A 97 0.81 -4.68 -2.76
N PHE A 98 0.79 -3.66 -1.88
CA PHE A 98 0.25 -2.34 -2.25
C PHE A 98 1.28 -1.33 -2.75
N LEU A 99 2.58 -1.56 -2.51
CA LEU A 99 3.63 -0.62 -2.88
C LEU A 99 4.68 -1.24 -3.81
N LEU A 100 5.15 -2.46 -3.53
CA LEU A 100 6.26 -3.06 -4.27
C LEU A 100 5.81 -3.86 -5.48
N GLU A 101 4.74 -4.66 -5.41
CA GLU A 101 4.21 -5.36 -6.58
C GLU A 101 3.87 -4.41 -7.73
N PRO A 102 3.13 -3.29 -7.51
CA PRO A 102 2.86 -2.34 -8.56
C PRO A 102 4.12 -1.78 -9.23
N TYR A 103 5.17 -1.52 -8.42
CA TYR A 103 6.45 -1.05 -8.93
C TYR A 103 7.18 -2.13 -9.74
N PHE A 104 7.25 -3.36 -9.23
CA PHE A 104 7.97 -4.45 -9.91
C PHE A 104 7.23 -4.98 -11.14
N SER A 105 5.90 -4.88 -11.18
CA SER A 105 5.11 -5.26 -12.36
C SER A 105 5.49 -4.46 -13.59
N SER A 106 5.90 -3.20 -13.43
CA SER A 106 6.38 -2.35 -14.52
C SER A 106 7.84 -2.59 -14.93
N THR A 107 8.62 -3.33 -14.13
CA THR A 107 10.08 -3.45 -14.32
C THR A 107 10.57 -4.89 -14.49
N GLN A 108 9.73 -5.87 -14.19
CA GLN A 108 10.06 -7.31 -14.17
C GLN A 108 8.82 -8.12 -14.60
N HIS A 109 9.03 -9.42 -14.92
CA HIS A 109 7.93 -10.32 -15.25
C HIS A 109 6.89 -10.35 -14.14
N PHE A 110 5.67 -9.88 -14.46
CA PHE A 110 4.54 -9.90 -13.53
C PHE A 110 4.10 -11.34 -13.25
N GLN A 111 3.94 -11.65 -11.99
CA GLN A 111 3.20 -12.82 -11.54
C GLN A 111 2.45 -12.46 -10.27
N SER A 112 1.13 -12.66 -10.22
CA SER A 112 0.38 -12.52 -8.99
C SER A 112 0.97 -13.39 -7.88
N ARG A 113 1.19 -12.81 -6.73
CA ARG A 113 1.89 -13.47 -5.61
C ARG A 113 0.96 -13.86 -4.48
N LEU A 114 -0.20 -13.21 -4.38
CA LEU A 114 -1.21 -13.58 -3.40
C LEU A 114 -2.27 -14.43 -4.08
N ARG A 115 -2.45 -15.65 -3.57
CA ARG A 115 -3.52 -16.54 -3.98
C ARG A 115 -4.36 -16.94 -2.77
N LEU A 116 -5.61 -16.53 -2.80
CA LEU A 116 -6.58 -16.85 -1.76
C LEU A 116 -6.95 -18.33 -1.79
N THR A 117 -6.91 -18.96 -0.65
CA THR A 117 -7.50 -20.27 -0.43
C THR A 117 -9.02 -20.19 -0.31
N HIS A 118 -9.71 -21.33 -0.26
CA HIS A 118 -11.15 -21.35 0.01
C HIS A 118 -11.50 -20.69 1.35
N ALA A 119 -10.68 -20.90 2.38
CA ALA A 119 -10.87 -20.28 3.69
C ALA A 119 -10.69 -18.75 3.65
N ASP A 120 -9.72 -18.26 2.85
CA ASP A 120 -9.48 -16.84 2.69
C ASP A 120 -10.64 -16.14 1.99
N PHE A 121 -11.26 -16.80 1.02
CA PHE A 121 -12.48 -16.28 0.37
C PHE A 121 -13.62 -16.04 1.37
N ALA A 122 -13.76 -16.89 2.39
CA ALA A 122 -14.77 -16.70 3.43
C ALA A 122 -14.56 -15.40 4.24
N LEU A 123 -13.33 -14.91 4.32
CA LEU A 123 -12.99 -13.64 4.97
C LEU A 123 -13.12 -12.44 4.02
N VAL A 124 -12.77 -12.63 2.74
CA VAL A 124 -12.63 -11.55 1.76
C VAL A 124 -13.97 -11.22 1.07
N MET A 125 -14.72 -12.25 0.62
CA MET A 125 -15.94 -12.07 -0.15
C MET A 125 -16.99 -11.19 0.54
N PRO A 126 -17.32 -11.37 1.83
CA PRO A 126 -18.31 -10.53 2.50
C PRO A 126 -17.95 -9.04 2.51
N LEU A 127 -16.65 -8.72 2.51
CA LEU A 127 -16.18 -7.34 2.47
C LEU A 127 -16.28 -6.75 1.06
N LEU A 128 -15.96 -7.54 0.02
CA LEU A 128 -16.10 -7.13 -1.37
C LEU A 128 -17.59 -6.87 -1.70
N GLU A 129 -18.47 -7.81 -1.36
CA GLU A 129 -19.91 -7.71 -1.59
C GLU A 129 -20.52 -6.51 -0.83
N ARG A 130 -20.08 -6.31 0.43
CA ARG A 130 -20.52 -5.17 1.22
C ARG A 130 -20.04 -3.85 0.65
N ALA A 131 -18.78 -3.78 0.22
CA ALA A 131 -18.22 -2.57 -0.38
C ALA A 131 -18.97 -2.19 -1.66
N GLU A 132 -19.28 -3.15 -2.51
CA GLU A 132 -20.03 -2.92 -3.75
C GLU A 132 -21.48 -2.52 -3.48
N SER A 133 -22.17 -3.24 -2.58
CA SER A 133 -23.54 -2.92 -2.18
C SER A 133 -23.66 -1.50 -1.59
N GLU A 134 -22.73 -1.09 -0.76
CA GLU A 134 -22.70 0.28 -0.22
C GLU A 134 -22.32 1.30 -1.30
N TYR A 135 -21.37 0.96 -2.20
CA TYR A 135 -20.94 1.84 -3.27
C TYR A 135 -22.07 2.18 -4.23
N THR A 136 -22.93 1.20 -4.55
CA THR A 136 -24.08 1.35 -5.46
C THR A 136 -25.33 1.90 -4.77
N SER A 137 -25.34 1.99 -3.43
CA SER A 137 -26.47 2.52 -2.66
C SER A 137 -26.47 4.05 -2.60
N ASP A 138 -27.63 4.64 -2.26
CA ASP A 138 -27.75 6.05 -1.92
C ASP A 138 -27.88 6.28 -0.39
N SER A 139 -27.51 5.27 0.42
CA SER A 139 -27.67 5.32 1.87
C SER A 139 -26.75 6.37 2.51
N PRO A 140 -27.22 7.14 3.50
CA PRO A 140 -26.38 8.02 4.27
C PRO A 140 -25.21 7.24 4.93
N GLY A 141 -23.98 7.75 4.79
CA GLY A 141 -22.80 7.09 5.37
C GLY A 141 -22.16 6.02 4.46
N ARG A 142 -22.69 5.78 3.27
CA ARG A 142 -22.16 4.79 2.30
C ARG A 142 -20.65 4.94 2.07
N ASN A 143 -20.15 6.15 1.87
CA ASN A 143 -18.72 6.39 1.63
C ASN A 143 -17.86 5.95 2.80
N THR A 144 -18.32 6.18 4.05
CA THR A 144 -17.65 5.71 5.25
C THR A 144 -17.63 4.18 5.32
N MET A 145 -18.75 3.53 4.97
CA MET A 145 -18.84 2.07 4.96
C MET A 145 -17.95 1.45 3.88
N VAL A 146 -17.95 1.97 2.66
CA VAL A 146 -17.04 1.51 1.58
C VAL A 146 -15.59 1.63 2.04
N LEU A 147 -15.19 2.79 2.58
CA LEU A 147 -13.83 3.01 3.06
C LEU A 147 -13.44 2.04 4.18
N ALA A 148 -14.36 1.77 5.12
CA ALA A 148 -14.15 0.81 6.21
C ALA A 148 -13.95 -0.62 5.67
N CYS A 149 -14.80 -1.07 4.73
CA CYS A 149 -14.68 -2.38 4.10
C CYS A 149 -13.35 -2.53 3.35
N VAL A 150 -12.97 -1.53 2.55
CA VAL A 150 -11.73 -1.57 1.77
C VAL A 150 -10.49 -1.52 2.67
N ARG A 151 -10.50 -0.74 3.75
CA ARG A 151 -9.40 -0.73 4.73
C ARG A 151 -9.28 -2.07 5.46
N GLN A 152 -10.40 -2.66 5.87
CA GLN A 152 -10.39 -3.99 6.49
C GLN A 152 -9.87 -5.05 5.51
N LEU A 153 -10.31 -5.00 4.25
CA LEU A 153 -9.80 -5.86 3.18
C LEU A 153 -8.28 -5.69 3.00
N ALA A 154 -7.78 -4.47 2.95
CA ALA A 154 -6.36 -4.20 2.82
C ALA A 154 -5.53 -4.82 3.96
N VAL A 155 -6.01 -4.74 5.22
CA VAL A 155 -5.35 -5.38 6.36
C VAL A 155 -5.35 -6.90 6.23
N ILE A 156 -6.48 -7.51 5.84
CA ILE A 156 -6.59 -8.96 5.66
C ILE A 156 -5.65 -9.43 4.55
N LEU A 157 -5.70 -8.82 3.37
CA LEU A 157 -4.85 -9.17 2.24
C LEU A 157 -3.36 -9.00 2.57
N SER A 158 -3.00 -7.92 3.29
CA SER A 158 -1.63 -7.71 3.76
C SER A 158 -1.13 -8.82 4.67
N ARG A 159 -1.99 -9.33 5.56
CA ARG A 159 -1.65 -10.45 6.45
C ARG A 159 -1.56 -11.78 5.70
N LEU A 160 -2.42 -11.99 4.70
CA LEU A 160 -2.42 -13.19 3.86
C LEU A 160 -1.25 -13.21 2.87
N TYR A 161 -0.72 -12.04 2.51
CA TYR A 161 0.42 -11.95 1.60
C TYR A 161 1.70 -12.58 2.16
N ASP A 162 1.73 -13.02 3.41
CA ASP A 162 2.89 -13.66 4.04
C ASP A 162 3.10 -15.09 3.53
N CYS A 163 3.54 -15.20 2.26
CA CYS A 163 3.77 -16.49 1.59
C CYS A 163 5.27 -16.84 1.52
N PRO A 164 5.67 -18.10 1.86
CA PRO A 164 7.06 -18.54 1.78
C PRO A 164 7.68 -18.52 0.37
N ALA A 165 6.86 -18.44 -0.67
CA ALA A 165 7.28 -18.44 -2.08
C ALA A 165 7.63 -17.05 -2.65
N LYS A 166 7.76 -16.02 -1.82
CA LYS A 166 8.08 -14.65 -2.25
C LYS A 166 9.42 -14.56 -2.98
N PRO A 167 9.51 -13.79 -4.08
CA PRO A 167 10.82 -13.35 -4.57
C PRO A 167 11.56 -12.66 -3.43
N ARG A 168 12.81 -13.02 -3.23
CA ARG A 168 13.66 -12.42 -2.16
C ARG A 168 13.68 -10.89 -2.26
N GLU A 169 13.56 -10.37 -3.48
CA GLU A 169 13.56 -8.94 -3.77
C GLU A 169 12.41 -8.19 -3.08
N ILE A 170 11.18 -8.66 -3.24
CA ILE A 170 10.01 -8.00 -2.63
C ILE A 170 10.02 -8.19 -1.11
N SER A 171 10.26 -9.43 -0.66
CA SER A 171 10.26 -9.78 0.75
C SER A 171 11.25 -8.94 1.55
N GLY A 172 12.53 -8.91 1.14
CA GLY A 172 13.56 -8.18 1.89
C GLY A 172 13.31 -6.68 1.96
N MET A 173 12.74 -6.05 0.91
CA MET A 173 12.39 -4.63 0.95
C MET A 173 11.13 -4.36 1.77
N ALA A 174 10.12 -5.23 1.69
CA ALA A 174 8.91 -5.13 2.49
C ALA A 174 9.23 -5.25 3.99
N ASP A 175 10.05 -6.23 4.36
CA ASP A 175 10.50 -6.43 5.73
C ASP A 175 11.32 -5.24 6.24
N ALA A 176 12.21 -4.69 5.43
CA ALA A 176 13.00 -3.51 5.77
C ALA A 176 12.13 -2.26 5.98
N ALA A 177 11.12 -2.05 5.15
CA ALA A 177 10.19 -0.92 5.28
C ALA A 177 9.30 -1.07 6.53
N ALA A 178 8.70 -2.24 6.74
CA ALA A 178 7.89 -2.53 7.93
C ALA A 178 8.71 -2.46 9.23
N PHE A 179 9.97 -2.86 9.20
CA PHE A 179 10.89 -2.70 10.32
C PHE A 179 11.10 -1.21 10.66
N MET A 180 11.33 -0.36 9.67
CA MET A 180 11.45 1.09 9.90
C MET A 180 10.15 1.71 10.43
N GLU A 181 8.97 1.26 9.98
CA GLU A 181 7.67 1.70 10.49
C GLU A 181 7.43 1.26 11.94
N THR A 182 7.99 0.13 12.36
CA THR A 182 7.83 -0.40 13.71
C THR A 182 8.83 0.22 14.70
N HIS A 183 10.08 0.41 14.27
CA HIS A 183 11.20 0.83 15.13
C HIS A 183 11.63 2.28 14.92
N PHE A 184 10.77 3.12 14.33
CA PHE A 184 11.10 4.51 13.96
C PHE A 184 11.61 5.37 15.12
N ALA A 185 11.16 5.09 16.35
CA ALA A 185 11.54 5.83 17.56
C ALA A 185 12.95 5.48 18.06
N GLU A 186 13.48 4.36 17.62
CA GLU A 186 14.78 3.86 18.05
C GLU A 186 15.93 4.46 17.21
N ALA A 187 17.16 4.38 17.72
CA ALA A 187 18.35 4.78 16.98
C ALA A 187 18.79 3.66 16.02
N VAL A 188 17.89 3.26 15.11
CA VAL A 188 18.16 2.19 14.14
C VAL A 188 19.16 2.66 13.09
N PRO A 189 20.34 2.05 13.01
CA PRO A 189 21.28 2.33 11.93
C PRO A 189 20.75 1.75 10.62
N ILE A 190 20.88 2.50 9.54
CA ILE A 190 20.43 2.02 8.21
C ILE A 190 21.17 0.74 7.77
N SER A 191 22.37 0.49 8.27
CA SER A 191 23.07 -0.78 8.06
C SER A 191 22.25 -1.99 8.53
N GLU A 192 21.59 -1.91 9.69
CA GLU A 192 20.74 -2.97 10.21
C GLU A 192 19.50 -3.20 9.31
N VAL A 193 18.90 -2.13 8.80
CA VAL A 193 17.79 -2.20 7.83
C VAL A 193 18.24 -2.92 6.55
N ILE A 194 19.47 -2.61 6.08
CA ILE A 194 20.06 -3.23 4.87
C ILE A 194 20.34 -4.72 5.09
N GLU A 195 20.89 -5.08 6.24
CA GLU A 195 21.19 -6.47 6.58
C GLU A 195 19.93 -7.37 6.53
N ARG A 196 18.80 -6.86 7.02
CA ARG A 196 17.52 -7.56 6.97
C ARG A 196 17.03 -7.82 5.55
N SER A 197 17.38 -6.95 4.60
CA SER A 197 16.99 -7.09 3.20
C SER A 197 17.74 -8.17 2.43
N HIS A 198 18.85 -8.69 2.98
CA HIS A 198 19.77 -9.62 2.32
C HIS A 198 20.41 -9.10 1.02
N TYR A 199 20.42 -7.78 0.83
CA TYR A 199 21.05 -7.11 -0.30
C TYR A 199 22.39 -6.47 0.06
N SER A 200 23.24 -6.24 -0.96
CA SER A 200 24.35 -5.30 -0.78
C SER A 200 23.82 -3.88 -0.58
N GLN A 201 24.50 -3.08 0.20
CA GLN A 201 24.11 -1.69 0.51
C GLN A 201 23.77 -0.88 -0.75
N ARG A 202 24.64 -0.95 -1.77
CA ARG A 202 24.44 -0.20 -3.02
C ARG A 202 23.16 -0.64 -3.76
N HIS A 203 22.91 -1.95 -3.80
CA HIS A 203 21.75 -2.51 -4.47
C HIS A 203 20.47 -2.13 -3.74
N PHE A 204 20.44 -2.31 -2.40
CA PHE A 204 19.31 -1.95 -1.56
C PHE A 204 18.92 -0.47 -1.71
N ILE A 205 19.89 0.46 -1.53
CA ILE A 205 19.61 1.90 -1.63
C ILE A 205 19.04 2.26 -3.00
N ARG A 206 19.60 1.70 -4.08
CA ARG A 206 19.10 1.95 -5.45
C ARG A 206 17.67 1.45 -5.62
N LEU A 207 17.43 0.21 -5.24
CA LEU A 207 16.13 -0.45 -5.41
C LEU A 207 15.04 0.19 -4.55
N PHE A 208 15.36 0.44 -3.27
CA PHE A 208 14.49 1.12 -2.33
C PHE A 208 14.15 2.54 -2.80
N SER A 209 15.16 3.30 -3.24
CA SER A 209 14.91 4.67 -3.73
C SER A 209 14.05 4.71 -4.99
N SER A 210 14.19 3.72 -5.85
CA SER A 210 13.35 3.58 -7.04
C SER A 210 11.90 3.22 -6.69
N ALA A 211 11.70 2.27 -5.77
CA ALA A 211 10.37 1.79 -5.40
C ALA A 211 9.58 2.77 -4.51
N TYR A 212 10.26 3.43 -3.57
CA TYR A 212 9.63 4.36 -2.62
C TYR A 212 9.81 5.84 -2.99
N GLY A 213 10.50 6.16 -4.08
CA GLY A 213 10.77 7.53 -4.51
C GLY A 213 11.73 8.31 -3.58
N MET A 214 12.32 7.65 -2.58
CA MET A 214 13.21 8.28 -1.61
C MET A 214 14.19 7.28 -0.98
N THR A 215 15.33 7.79 -0.48
CA THR A 215 16.32 6.95 0.20
C THR A 215 15.77 6.37 1.51
N PRO A 216 16.30 5.22 2.00
CA PRO A 216 15.88 4.64 3.28
C PRO A 216 15.99 5.60 4.47
N GLN A 217 17.04 6.44 4.52
CA GLN A 217 17.18 7.47 5.55
C GLN A 217 16.08 8.51 5.51
N ARG A 218 15.71 8.95 4.29
CA ARG A 218 14.61 9.92 4.11
C ARG A 218 13.27 9.29 4.45
N TYR A 219 13.09 8.02 4.12
CA TYR A 219 11.90 7.25 4.47
C TYR A 219 11.71 7.15 5.99
N LEU A 220 12.76 6.75 6.74
CA LEU A 220 12.71 6.70 8.21
C LEU A 220 12.40 8.08 8.81
N LEU A 221 12.97 9.14 8.23
CA LEU A 221 12.68 10.50 8.67
C LEU A 221 11.21 10.89 8.40
N ASP A 222 10.66 10.50 7.25
CA ASP A 222 9.26 10.70 6.91
C ASP A 222 8.32 9.96 7.88
N VAL A 223 8.65 8.70 8.22
CA VAL A 223 7.92 7.93 9.24
C VAL A 223 7.88 8.70 10.56
N ARG A 224 9.02 9.21 11.05
CA ARG A 224 9.11 9.99 12.29
C ARG A 224 8.25 11.25 12.24
N ILE A 225 8.25 11.96 11.12
CA ILE A 225 7.45 13.19 10.95
C ILE A 225 5.96 12.87 10.90
N ARG A 226 5.52 11.80 10.24
CA ARG A 226 4.12 11.35 10.25
C ARG A 226 3.63 11.04 11.66
N HIS A 227 4.42 10.31 12.45
CA HIS A 227 4.10 10.04 13.85
C HIS A 227 4.06 11.31 14.70
N ALA A 228 5.03 12.21 14.51
CA ALA A 228 5.03 13.50 15.22
C ALA A 228 3.80 14.36 14.87
N THR A 229 3.40 14.37 13.62
CA THR A 229 2.19 15.08 13.16
C THR A 229 0.92 14.55 13.83
N SER A 230 0.76 13.22 13.91
CA SER A 230 -0.34 12.61 14.65
C SER A 230 -0.30 12.96 16.14
N MET A 231 0.86 12.81 16.81
CA MET A 231 0.98 13.15 18.23
C MET A 231 0.70 14.64 18.52
N LEU A 232 1.12 15.53 17.60
CA LEU A 232 0.81 16.96 17.74
C LEU A 232 -0.70 17.26 17.65
N ARG A 233 -1.44 16.48 16.88
CA ARG A 233 -2.90 16.58 16.74
C ARG A 233 -3.62 15.96 17.94
N ASP A 234 -3.22 14.77 18.37
CA ASP A 234 -4.05 13.89 19.17
C ASP A 234 -3.62 13.83 20.64
N SER A 235 -2.51 14.51 21.03
CA SER A 235 -2.01 14.48 22.40
C SER A 235 -1.73 15.87 22.97
N GLY A 236 -1.71 15.96 24.32
CA GLY A 236 -1.27 17.13 25.08
C GLY A 236 0.25 17.16 25.35
N LEU A 237 1.04 16.27 24.76
CA LEU A 237 2.47 16.18 25.00
C LEU A 237 3.20 17.46 24.53
N SER A 238 4.26 17.85 25.21
CA SER A 238 5.11 18.96 24.77
C SER A 238 5.81 18.63 23.45
N VAL A 239 6.22 19.66 22.72
CA VAL A 239 6.99 19.49 21.47
C VAL A 239 8.29 18.72 21.71
N THR A 240 8.94 18.94 22.85
CA THR A 240 10.15 18.23 23.26
C THR A 240 9.87 16.74 23.49
N GLU A 241 8.80 16.40 24.23
CA GLU A 241 8.43 14.99 24.46
C GLU A 241 8.10 14.28 23.15
N ILE A 242 7.36 14.95 22.23
CA ILE A 242 7.05 14.39 20.90
C ILE A 242 8.33 14.14 20.11
N ALA A 243 9.28 15.10 20.10
CA ALA A 243 10.56 14.92 19.44
C ALA A 243 11.27 13.65 19.92
N MET A 244 11.38 13.48 21.25
CA MET A 244 12.03 12.32 21.85
C MET A 244 11.31 11.02 21.53
N ARG A 245 9.97 10.99 21.62
CA ARG A 245 9.15 9.80 21.30
C ARG A 245 9.20 9.42 19.81
N CYS A 246 9.49 10.38 18.94
CA CYS A 246 9.69 10.13 17.51
C CYS A 246 11.14 9.84 17.11
N GLY A 247 12.02 9.61 18.07
CA GLY A 247 13.42 9.22 17.82
C GLY A 247 14.34 10.37 17.40
N PHE A 248 13.96 11.63 17.71
CA PHE A 248 14.85 12.78 17.53
C PHE A 248 15.63 13.04 18.83
N GLY A 249 16.95 12.91 18.76
CA GLY A 249 17.81 13.18 19.92
C GLY A 249 17.95 14.66 20.29
N ASP A 250 17.55 15.59 19.39
CA ASP A 250 17.60 17.03 19.58
C ASP A 250 16.27 17.69 19.14
N PRO A 251 15.53 18.34 20.07
CA PRO A 251 14.28 19.03 19.77
C PRO A 251 14.43 20.23 18.81
N ASN A 252 15.61 20.88 18.77
CA ASN A 252 15.86 21.97 17.83
C ASN A 252 16.03 21.43 16.41
N TYR A 253 16.75 20.32 16.27
CA TYR A 253 16.86 19.61 15.01
C TYR A 253 15.48 19.13 14.53
N PHE A 254 14.68 18.53 15.43
CA PHE A 254 13.29 18.15 15.14
C PHE A 254 12.47 19.31 14.59
N SER A 255 12.43 20.45 15.30
CA SER A 255 11.62 21.61 14.91
C SER A 255 12.00 22.14 13.53
N ARG A 256 13.31 22.16 13.21
CA ARG A 256 13.82 22.58 11.90
C ARG A 256 13.39 21.61 10.79
N ILE A 257 13.52 20.29 11.05
CA ILE A 257 13.13 19.25 10.07
C ILE A 257 11.62 19.23 9.89
N PHE A 258 10.85 19.29 10.97
CA PHE A 258 9.40 19.33 10.92
C PHE A 258 8.90 20.49 10.04
N ARG A 259 9.44 21.70 10.28
CA ARG A 259 9.11 22.87 9.45
C ARG A 259 9.46 22.67 7.98
N LYS A 260 10.58 22.02 7.68
CA LYS A 260 10.98 21.69 6.30
C LYS A 260 10.00 20.74 5.61
N TYR A 261 9.43 19.77 6.34
CA TYR A 261 8.54 18.74 5.77
C TYR A 261 7.07 19.19 5.76
N VAL A 262 6.62 19.88 6.79
CA VAL A 262 5.21 20.24 7.00
C VAL A 262 4.89 21.69 6.59
N GLY A 263 5.91 22.54 6.45
CA GLY A 263 5.76 23.96 6.09
C GLY A 263 5.59 24.90 7.27
N SER A 264 5.28 24.42 8.48
CA SER A 264 5.13 25.18 9.71
C SER A 264 5.90 24.55 10.86
N SER A 265 6.21 25.32 11.91
CA SER A 265 6.82 24.77 13.11
C SER A 265 5.85 23.85 13.85
N PRO A 266 6.34 22.90 14.70
CA PRO A 266 5.46 22.05 15.49
C PRO A 266 4.46 22.79 16.36
N SER A 267 4.86 23.93 16.92
CA SER A 267 3.99 24.77 17.75
C SER A 267 2.92 25.49 16.93
N GLU A 268 3.28 26.05 15.78
CA GLU A 268 2.34 26.66 14.83
C GLU A 268 1.34 25.63 14.31
N PHE A 269 1.83 24.41 13.93
CA PHE A 269 0.98 23.32 13.46
C PHE A 269 -0.06 22.90 14.50
N ARG A 270 0.31 22.84 15.78
CA ARG A 270 -0.62 22.55 16.89
C ARG A 270 -1.63 23.70 17.12
N GLY A 271 -1.20 24.95 16.97
CA GLY A 271 -2.04 26.14 17.21
C GLY A 271 -3.06 26.42 16.12
N ASN A 272 -2.89 25.86 14.93
CA ASN A 272 -3.80 26.02 13.79
C ASN A 272 -4.97 25.01 13.79
N ARG A 273 -5.40 24.57 14.97
CA ARG A 273 -6.60 23.75 15.19
C ARG A 273 -7.88 24.59 15.17
#